data_5f18af9108e2a64770edc7afb4301640
#
_entry.id   5f18af9108e2a64770edc7afb4301640
#
_cell.length_a   1.000
_cell.length_b   1.000
_cell.length_c   1.000
_cell.angle_alpha   90.00
_cell.angle_beta   90.00
_cell.angle_gamma   90.00
#
_symmetry.space_group_name_H-M   'P 1'
#
loop_
_entity.id
_entity.type
_entity.pdbx_description
1 polymer ?
#
loop_
_entity_poly.entity_id
_entity_poly.type
_entity_poly.pdbx_seq_one_letter_code
_entity_poly.pdbx_strand_id
1 'polypeptide(L)'
;MNILVLSDTHGELGRALEMYERISTSICKINRIIHCGDFIKDAHEIETQTGIPVSSVPGNCDGCNKENFEIIDSPAGKIMITHGHMENVKFSLMNLKYLAMQHKCAAVCFGHTHVPVNEVSSGIRFINPGSLTNPRGGSKSSCALIISEDQ
;
A
#
# COMPACT_ATOMS: atom_id res chain seq x y z
N MET A 1 -0.64 -11.24 -11.31
CA MET A 1 -0.48 -9.76 -11.21
C MET A 1 0.55 -9.45 -10.14
N ASN A 2 1.58 -8.71 -10.47
CA ASN A 2 2.63 -8.31 -9.53
C ASN A 2 2.45 -6.85 -9.14
N ILE A 3 2.32 -6.57 -7.85
CA ILE A 3 1.97 -5.26 -7.32
C ILE A 3 3.03 -4.82 -6.31
N LEU A 4 3.67 -3.70 -6.56
CA LEU A 4 4.56 -3.05 -5.60
C LEU A 4 3.71 -2.16 -4.67
N VAL A 5 3.83 -2.36 -3.36
CA VAL A 5 3.09 -1.60 -2.36
C VAL A 5 4.04 -0.68 -1.61
N LEU A 6 3.72 0.61 -1.62
CA LEU A 6 4.46 1.70 -0.99
C LEU A 6 3.53 2.51 -0.08
N SER A 7 4.07 3.18 0.90
CA SER A 7 3.34 4.13 1.74
C SER A 7 4.28 5.11 2.43
N ASP A 8 3.70 6.25 2.83
CA ASP A 8 4.36 7.21 3.72
C ASP A 8 5.72 7.67 3.18
N THR A 9 5.75 8.05 1.90
CA THR A 9 6.95 8.50 1.19
C THR A 9 7.39 9.91 1.58
N HIS A 10 6.47 10.74 2.03
CA HIS A 10 6.73 12.10 2.55
C HIS A 10 7.63 12.96 1.63
N GLY A 11 7.37 12.92 0.33
CA GLY A 11 8.08 13.73 -0.67
C GLY A 11 9.44 13.19 -1.11
N GLU A 12 9.87 12.05 -0.57
CA GLU A 12 11.17 11.45 -0.87
C GLU A 12 11.01 10.22 -1.79
N LEU A 13 11.06 10.44 -3.09
CA LEU A 13 10.80 9.41 -4.11
C LEU A 13 11.99 8.53 -4.46
N GLY A 14 13.22 8.96 -4.20
CA GLY A 14 14.42 8.29 -4.68
C GLY A 14 14.47 6.81 -4.32
N ARG A 15 14.15 6.46 -3.08
CA ARG A 15 14.15 5.06 -2.63
C ARG A 15 13.03 4.23 -3.25
N ALA A 16 11.86 4.83 -3.44
CA ALA A 16 10.73 4.15 -4.09
C ALA A 16 11.06 3.79 -5.54
N LEU A 17 11.63 4.72 -6.28
CA LEU A 17 12.07 4.51 -7.67
C LEU A 17 13.22 3.49 -7.75
N GLU A 18 14.16 3.55 -6.83
CA GLU A 18 15.25 2.57 -6.73
C GLU A 18 14.70 1.15 -6.48
N MET A 19 13.77 1.00 -5.55
CA MET A 19 13.16 -0.30 -5.26
C MET A 19 12.35 -0.83 -6.44
N TYR A 20 11.59 0.04 -7.12
CA TYR A 20 10.90 -0.34 -8.34
C TYR A 20 11.86 -0.91 -9.38
N GLU A 21 12.97 -0.22 -9.61
CA GLU A 21 13.96 -0.62 -10.60
C GLU A 21 14.62 -1.96 -10.24
N ARG A 22 15.00 -2.13 -8.98
CA ARG A 22 15.59 -3.39 -8.49
C ARG A 22 14.64 -4.58 -8.64
N ILE A 23 13.37 -4.40 -8.25
CA ILE A 23 12.37 -5.47 -8.36
C ILE A 23 12.08 -5.79 -9.82
N SER A 24 11.90 -4.77 -10.65
CA SER A 24 11.59 -4.93 -12.08
C SER A 24 12.69 -5.61 -12.88
N THR A 25 13.95 -5.41 -12.50
CA THR A 25 15.11 -5.98 -13.20
C THR A 25 15.53 -7.34 -12.63
N SER A 26 15.33 -7.59 -11.34
CA SER A 26 15.93 -8.75 -10.65
C SER A 26 14.92 -9.78 -10.15
N ILE A 27 13.64 -9.46 -10.04
CA ILE A 27 12.63 -10.33 -9.45
C ILE A 27 11.49 -10.60 -10.43
N CYS A 28 10.69 -9.58 -10.78
CA CYS A 28 9.54 -9.74 -11.66
C CYS A 28 9.11 -8.40 -12.26
N LYS A 29 8.40 -8.48 -13.39
CA LYS A 29 7.76 -7.31 -13.99
C LYS A 29 6.64 -6.82 -13.07
N ILE A 30 6.65 -5.53 -12.70
CA ILE A 30 5.58 -4.90 -11.95
C ILE A 30 4.45 -4.49 -12.89
N ASN A 31 3.22 -4.88 -12.54
CA ASN A 31 2.02 -4.56 -13.32
C ASN A 31 1.28 -3.34 -12.76
N ARG A 32 1.36 -3.12 -11.45
CA ARG A 32 0.68 -2.05 -10.75
C ARG A 32 1.48 -1.64 -9.52
N ILE A 33 1.33 -0.38 -9.13
CA ILE A 33 1.87 0.14 -7.88
C ILE A 33 0.69 0.61 -7.00
N ILE A 34 0.75 0.33 -5.71
CA ILE A 34 -0.18 0.83 -4.70
C ILE A 34 0.58 1.81 -3.81
N HIS A 35 -0.01 2.98 -3.57
CA HIS A 35 0.50 3.97 -2.61
C HIS A 35 -0.58 4.22 -1.55
N CYS A 36 -0.28 3.86 -0.30
CA CYS A 36 -1.25 3.88 0.80
C CYS A 36 -1.34 5.22 1.53
N GLY A 37 -0.93 6.32 0.88
CA GLY A 37 -1.11 7.67 1.41
C GLY A 37 0.11 8.27 2.08
N ASP A 38 -0.10 9.47 2.56
CA ASP A 38 0.86 10.49 2.91
C ASP A 38 1.76 10.88 1.73
N PHE A 39 1.45 12.07 1.19
CA PHE A 39 1.99 12.65 -0.03
C PHE A 39 1.49 11.97 -1.31
N ILE A 40 0.20 12.15 -1.58
CA ILE A 40 -0.45 11.65 -2.81
C ILE A 40 0.21 12.18 -4.10
N LYS A 41 0.87 13.32 -4.04
CA LYS A 41 1.65 13.87 -5.16
C LYS A 41 2.78 12.94 -5.57
N ASP A 42 3.34 12.20 -4.64
CA ASP A 42 4.38 11.20 -4.89
C ASP A 42 3.86 10.07 -5.78
N ALA A 43 2.60 9.67 -5.60
CA ALA A 43 1.97 8.65 -6.43
C ALA A 43 1.91 9.08 -7.91
N HIS A 44 1.54 10.32 -8.18
CA HIS A 44 1.53 10.86 -9.55
C HIS A 44 2.91 10.89 -10.17
N GLU A 45 3.91 11.30 -9.41
CA GLU A 45 5.29 11.35 -9.89
C GLU A 45 5.84 9.95 -10.17
N ILE A 46 5.56 8.98 -9.31
CA ILE A 46 5.94 7.58 -9.52
C ILE A 46 5.31 7.05 -10.80
N GLU A 47 4.03 7.31 -11.04
CA GLU A 47 3.35 6.90 -12.27
C GLU A 47 4.00 7.52 -13.51
N THR A 48 4.33 8.81 -13.46
CA THR A 48 4.98 9.51 -14.55
C THR A 48 6.36 8.92 -14.85
N GLN A 49 7.17 8.65 -13.84
CA GLN A 49 8.54 8.19 -14.03
C GLN A 49 8.65 6.70 -14.37
N THR A 50 7.74 5.87 -13.87
CA THR A 50 7.79 4.42 -14.11
C THR A 50 6.95 3.97 -15.29
N GLY A 51 5.93 4.73 -15.68
CA GLY A 51 4.93 4.32 -16.66
C GLY A 51 3.98 3.22 -16.17
N ILE A 52 4.03 2.88 -14.88
CA ILE A 52 3.19 1.84 -14.28
C ILE A 52 1.97 2.50 -13.61
N PRO A 53 0.74 1.96 -13.82
CA PRO A 53 -0.45 2.50 -13.17
C PRO A 53 -0.32 2.48 -11.64
N VAL A 54 -0.62 3.61 -11.00
CA VAL A 54 -0.59 3.75 -9.54
C VAL A 54 -1.99 3.94 -9.00
N SER A 55 -2.40 3.07 -8.08
CA SER A 55 -3.61 3.24 -7.28
C SER A 55 -3.21 3.86 -5.94
N SER A 56 -3.81 4.99 -5.58
CA SER A 56 -3.42 5.74 -4.39
C SER A 56 -4.63 6.27 -3.62
N VAL A 57 -4.44 6.43 -2.32
CA VAL A 57 -5.42 7.04 -1.41
C VAL A 57 -4.75 8.16 -0.63
N PRO A 58 -5.52 9.16 -0.15
CA PRO A 58 -4.94 10.21 0.68
C PRO A 58 -4.62 9.70 2.08
N GLY A 59 -3.52 10.20 2.64
CA GLY A 59 -3.21 10.06 4.06
C GLY A 59 -3.62 11.30 4.86
N ASN A 60 -3.34 11.27 6.15
CA ASN A 60 -3.66 12.41 7.04
C ASN A 60 -2.83 13.67 6.73
N CYS A 61 -1.70 13.53 6.04
CA CYS A 61 -0.88 14.66 5.62
C CYS A 61 -1.25 15.24 4.24
N ASP A 62 -2.18 14.63 3.51
CA ASP A 62 -2.50 15.03 2.14
C ASP A 62 -3.57 16.13 2.04
N GLY A 63 -4.40 16.31 3.05
CA GLY A 63 -5.37 17.41 3.15
C GLY A 63 -6.37 17.48 1.99
N CYS A 64 -6.68 16.38 1.33
CA CYS A 64 -7.58 16.36 0.18
C CYS A 64 -8.94 15.71 0.49
N ASN A 65 -9.95 16.01 -0.34
CA ASN A 65 -11.31 15.49 -0.21
C ASN A 65 -11.55 14.17 -0.97
N LYS A 66 -10.50 13.43 -1.27
CA LYS A 66 -10.61 12.13 -1.94
C LYS A 66 -11.18 11.09 -0.99
N GLU A 67 -11.83 10.07 -1.52
CA GLU A 67 -12.34 8.96 -0.71
C GLU A 67 -11.23 8.32 0.14
N ASN A 68 -11.59 7.84 1.32
CA ASN A 68 -10.65 7.30 2.29
C ASN A 68 -10.06 5.95 1.88
N PHE A 69 -10.71 5.25 0.96
CA PHE A 69 -10.23 3.96 0.46
C PHE A 69 -10.58 3.79 -1.02
N GLU A 70 -9.85 2.89 -1.65
CA GLU A 70 -10.08 2.41 -3.02
C GLU A 70 -10.07 0.89 -3.02
N ILE A 71 -10.82 0.27 -3.92
CA ILE A 71 -10.83 -1.19 -4.10
C ILE A 71 -10.41 -1.48 -5.53
N ILE A 72 -9.43 -2.37 -5.68
CA ILE A 72 -8.98 -2.86 -6.98
C ILE A 72 -9.22 -4.35 -7.08
N ASP A 73 -9.42 -4.83 -8.30
CA ASP A 73 -9.52 -6.26 -8.57
C ASP A 73 -8.13 -6.87 -8.81
N SER A 74 -7.95 -8.09 -8.33
CA SER A 74 -6.77 -8.89 -8.63
C SER A 74 -7.18 -10.35 -8.88
N PRO A 75 -6.31 -11.17 -9.48
CA PRO A 75 -6.61 -12.58 -9.72
C PRO A 75 -7.05 -13.35 -8.46
N ALA A 76 -6.47 -13.06 -7.32
CA ALA A 76 -6.81 -13.72 -6.05
C ALA A 76 -7.97 -13.07 -5.29
N GLY A 77 -8.62 -12.04 -5.85
CA GLY A 77 -9.74 -11.34 -5.22
C GLY A 77 -9.52 -9.84 -5.06
N LYS A 78 -10.47 -9.18 -4.44
CA LYS A 78 -10.43 -7.72 -4.24
C LYS A 78 -9.38 -7.31 -3.21
N ILE A 79 -8.68 -6.23 -3.49
CA ILE A 79 -7.71 -5.62 -2.58
C ILE A 79 -8.23 -4.22 -2.22
N MET A 80 -8.42 -3.98 -0.92
CA MET A 80 -8.73 -2.65 -0.40
C MET A 80 -7.43 -1.90 -0.15
N ILE A 81 -7.44 -0.60 -0.47
CA ILE A 81 -6.33 0.30 -0.24
C ILE A 81 -6.85 1.44 0.64
N THR A 82 -6.23 1.66 1.78
CA THR A 82 -6.53 2.77 2.68
C THR A 82 -5.27 3.24 3.38
N HIS A 83 -5.24 4.50 3.84
CA HIS A 83 -4.11 4.94 4.66
C HIS A 83 -4.18 4.35 6.07
N GLY A 84 -5.36 4.25 6.64
CA GLY A 84 -5.60 3.63 7.94
C GLY A 84 -5.80 4.62 9.09
N HIS A 85 -5.56 5.93 8.89
CA HIS A 85 -5.76 6.93 9.95
C HIS A 85 -7.23 7.03 10.38
N MET A 86 -8.18 6.88 9.46
CA MET A 86 -9.62 6.90 9.78
C MET A 86 -10.08 5.63 10.48
N GLU A 87 -9.41 4.51 10.28
CA GLU A 87 -9.73 3.21 10.86
C GLU A 87 -8.97 2.94 12.16
N ASN A 88 -8.25 3.93 12.67
CA ASN A 88 -7.48 3.86 13.92
C ASN A 88 -6.49 2.69 13.99
N VAL A 89 -5.78 2.42 12.91
CA VAL A 89 -4.85 1.27 12.80
C VAL A 89 -3.69 1.30 13.78
N LYS A 90 -3.38 2.45 14.38
CA LYS A 90 -2.37 2.55 15.45
C LYS A 90 -2.80 1.83 16.74
N PHE A 91 -4.10 1.66 16.93
CA PHE A 91 -4.65 1.00 18.13
C PHE A 91 -5.03 -0.45 17.87
N SER A 92 -5.67 -0.72 16.72
CA SER A 92 -6.20 -2.04 16.38
C SER A 92 -6.50 -2.13 14.88
N LEU A 93 -6.44 -3.34 14.32
CA LEU A 93 -6.87 -3.62 12.95
C LEU A 93 -8.36 -4.00 12.86
N MET A 94 -9.10 -3.95 13.97
CA MET A 94 -10.48 -4.43 14.02
C MET A 94 -11.42 -3.64 13.10
N ASN A 95 -11.34 -2.30 13.10
CA ASN A 95 -12.15 -1.45 12.23
C ASN A 95 -11.85 -1.70 10.75
N LEU A 96 -10.58 -1.84 10.43
CA LEU A 96 -10.11 -2.15 9.08
C LEU A 96 -10.62 -3.52 8.62
N LYS A 97 -10.61 -4.50 9.50
CA LYS A 97 -11.12 -5.84 9.24
C LYS A 97 -12.62 -5.83 8.93
N TYR A 98 -13.43 -5.12 9.71
CA TYR A 98 -14.86 -5.00 9.46
C TYR A 98 -15.14 -4.31 8.12
N LEU A 99 -14.42 -3.26 7.79
CA LEU A 99 -14.56 -2.58 6.52
C LEU A 99 -14.22 -3.51 5.33
N ALA A 100 -13.14 -4.26 5.44
CA ALA A 100 -12.74 -5.24 4.43
C ALA A 100 -13.77 -6.37 4.25
N MET A 101 -14.33 -6.86 5.35
CA MET A 101 -15.40 -7.88 5.32
C MET A 101 -16.66 -7.35 4.64
N GLN A 102 -17.07 -6.12 4.95
CA GLN A 102 -18.22 -5.46 4.34
C GLN A 102 -18.10 -5.39 2.82
N HIS A 103 -16.91 -5.13 2.31
CA HIS A 103 -16.62 -5.02 0.88
C HIS A 103 -16.14 -6.32 0.24
N LYS A 104 -16.12 -7.42 0.98
CA LYS A 104 -15.70 -8.76 0.52
C LYS A 104 -14.29 -8.76 -0.08
N CYS A 105 -13.36 -8.07 0.56
CA CYS A 105 -11.98 -8.00 0.14
C CYS A 105 -11.16 -9.20 0.64
N ALA A 106 -10.28 -9.70 -0.20
CA ALA A 106 -9.34 -10.77 0.13
C ALA A 106 -8.10 -10.24 0.85
N ALA A 107 -7.75 -8.98 0.59
CA ALA A 107 -6.60 -8.32 1.20
C ALA A 107 -6.87 -6.84 1.44
N VAL A 108 -6.10 -6.26 2.36
CA VAL A 108 -6.08 -4.82 2.66
C VAL A 108 -4.64 -4.34 2.71
N CYS A 109 -4.35 -3.30 1.95
CA CYS A 109 -3.09 -2.56 2.03
C CYS A 109 -3.33 -1.26 2.78
N PHE A 110 -2.51 -0.96 3.78
CA PHE A 110 -2.63 0.24 4.60
C PHE A 110 -1.26 0.75 5.02
N GLY A 111 -1.19 1.97 5.50
CA GLY A 111 0.04 2.62 5.96
C GLY A 111 -0.10 3.24 7.34
N HIS A 112 0.24 4.51 7.45
CA HIS A 112 0.11 5.37 8.63
C HIS A 112 1.05 5.05 9.79
N THR A 113 1.22 3.80 10.15
CA THR A 113 2.07 3.40 11.29
C THR A 113 3.56 3.44 10.98
N HIS A 114 3.94 3.39 9.70
CA HIS A 114 5.31 3.22 9.21
C HIS A 114 5.99 1.92 9.70
N VAL A 115 5.18 0.94 10.11
CA VAL A 115 5.64 -0.37 10.60
C VAL A 115 5.10 -1.46 9.70
N PRO A 116 5.95 -2.34 9.14
CA PRO A 116 5.50 -3.37 8.23
C PRO A 116 4.61 -4.41 8.94
N VAL A 117 3.56 -4.82 8.25
CA VAL A 117 2.64 -5.88 8.69
C VAL A 117 2.39 -6.81 7.50
N ASN A 118 2.40 -8.11 7.76
CA ASN A 118 1.99 -9.13 6.83
C ASN A 118 1.36 -10.29 7.61
N GLU A 119 0.06 -10.25 7.80
CA GLU A 119 -0.67 -11.25 8.58
C GLU A 119 -2.03 -11.56 7.96
N VAL A 120 -2.57 -12.73 8.28
CA VAL A 120 -3.91 -13.17 7.85
C VAL A 120 -4.79 -13.30 9.07
N SER A 121 -5.98 -12.71 9.01
CA SER A 121 -7.00 -12.84 10.03
C SER A 121 -8.38 -12.98 9.36
N SER A 122 -9.13 -14.01 9.76
CA SER A 122 -10.46 -14.34 9.17
C SER A 122 -10.42 -14.44 7.63
N GLY A 123 -9.36 -15.01 7.08
CA GLY A 123 -9.19 -15.18 5.63
C GLY A 123 -8.80 -13.92 4.88
N ILE A 124 -8.60 -12.79 5.57
CA ILE A 124 -8.19 -11.52 4.97
C ILE A 124 -6.71 -11.28 5.28
N ARG A 125 -5.93 -10.97 4.25
CA ARG A 125 -4.52 -10.60 4.42
C ARG A 125 -4.38 -9.11 4.67
N PHE A 126 -3.69 -8.75 5.73
CA PHE A 126 -3.39 -7.37 6.10
C PHE A 126 -1.94 -7.08 5.77
N ILE A 127 -1.71 -6.05 4.95
CA ILE A 127 -0.38 -5.69 4.44
C ILE A 127 -0.14 -4.20 4.72
N ASN A 128 0.89 -3.93 5.52
CA ASN A 128 1.46 -2.61 5.63
C ASN A 128 2.89 -2.69 5.07
N PRO A 129 3.22 -1.91 4.04
CA PRO A 129 4.56 -1.96 3.45
C PRO A 129 5.65 -1.36 4.34
N GLY A 130 5.27 -0.69 5.44
CA GLY A 130 6.17 0.16 6.20
C GLY A 130 6.48 1.44 5.45
N SER A 131 7.60 2.06 5.74
CA SER A 131 8.08 3.24 5.02
C SER A 131 9.53 3.06 4.59
N LEU A 132 9.84 3.47 3.36
CA LEU A 132 11.21 3.45 2.85
C LEU A 132 12.06 4.59 3.41
N THR A 133 11.43 5.70 3.75
CA THR A 133 12.11 6.95 4.12
C THR A 133 12.01 7.29 5.60
N ASN A 134 10.96 6.83 6.27
CA ASN A 134 10.71 7.14 7.68
C ASN A 134 10.16 5.92 8.46
N PRO A 135 10.93 4.81 8.52
CA PRO A 135 10.50 3.63 9.26
C PRO A 135 10.38 3.92 10.77
N ARG A 136 9.46 3.23 11.43
CA ARG A 136 9.18 3.37 12.87
C ARG A 136 9.14 2.01 13.56
N GLY A 137 8.96 2.01 14.88
CA GLY A 137 8.83 0.79 15.67
C GLY A 137 10.05 -0.12 15.62
N GLY A 138 11.25 0.42 15.40
CA GLY A 138 12.47 -0.37 15.24
C GLY A 138 12.58 -1.11 13.91
N SER A 139 11.65 -0.89 12.98
CA SER A 139 11.68 -1.52 11.65
C SER A 139 12.74 -0.88 10.75
N LYS A 140 13.18 -1.67 9.76
CA LYS A 140 14.03 -1.18 8.67
C LYS A 140 13.17 -0.52 7.60
N SER A 141 13.79 0.26 6.71
CA SER A 141 13.16 0.74 5.48
C SER A 141 12.58 -0.43 4.70
N SER A 142 11.32 -0.34 4.30
CA SER A 142 10.62 -1.48 3.69
C SER A 142 9.56 -1.05 2.68
N CYS A 143 9.26 -1.96 1.78
CA CYS A 143 8.10 -1.97 0.89
C CYS A 143 7.55 -3.40 0.83
N ALA A 144 6.45 -3.61 0.13
CA ALA A 144 5.88 -4.94 -0.04
C ALA A 144 5.70 -5.27 -1.53
N LEU A 145 5.80 -6.55 -1.85
CA LEU A 145 5.51 -7.09 -3.17
C LEU A 145 4.38 -8.10 -3.03
N ILE A 146 3.28 -7.86 -3.74
CA ILE A 146 2.17 -8.81 -3.84
C ILE A 146 2.27 -9.54 -5.18
N ILE A 147 2.28 -10.86 -5.12
CA ILE A 147 2.11 -11.72 -6.29
C ILE A 147 0.71 -12.34 -6.19
N SER A 148 -0.20 -11.87 -7.04
CA SER A 148 -1.59 -12.33 -7.06
C SER A 148 -1.82 -13.21 -8.28
N GLU A 149 -2.24 -14.45 -8.04
CA GLU A 149 -2.48 -15.46 -9.06
C GLU A 149 -3.88 -16.05 -8.90
N ASP A 150 -4.45 -16.57 -10.00
CA ASP A 150 -5.69 -17.35 -9.95
C ASP A 150 -5.48 -18.63 -9.14
N GLN A 151 -6.47 -18.96 -8.34
CA GLN A 151 -6.47 -20.20 -7.57
C GLN A 151 -7.00 -21.36 -8.36
#